data_87a608bea53b9e919abd09d87c2cb807
#
_entry.id   87a608bea53b9e919abd09d87c2cb807
#
_cell.length_a   1.000
_cell.length_b   1.000
_cell.length_c   1.000
_cell.angle_alpha   90.00
_cell.angle_beta   90.00
_cell.angle_gamma   90.00
#
_symmetry.space_group_name_H-M   'P 1'
#
loop_
_entity.id
_entity.type
_entity.pdbx_description
1 polymer ?
#
loop_
_entity_poly.entity_id
_entity_poly.type
_entity_poly.pdbx_seq_one_letter_code
_entity_poly.pdbx_strand_id
1 'polypeptide(L)'
;NMGLVSEVFNDSILAKLNGEIAIGHVRYSTTGNNTPENAQPISVKYAKGNLTVSHNGNITNAKELRDKLEAKGAIFHTTSDSEVISYLIAIQRLKSKSIEDAVEKVFPMLQGAFSLLIMSPRKLIAVRDKFGIRPLCMGKLQDNVIFASESCAFETIGATFERDVRPGEIVIVTEEGIESNEKYCGHSGGLCIFEHIYTARPDSVIDGQGVNEARMNAGKMLAKIAPADADLVIGVPDSGLPAAIGYSHQSGIPYGVGLIKNRYIGRTFIQPTQAMRERSVALKLNTLKSNVEGKRLVMVDDSIVRGTTLANIIKLLKRSGAKEVHVRISSPPFIYPCFFGTDIPSRKDLACNNYTMEELRQKI
;
A
#
# COMPACT_ATOMS: atom_id res chain seq x y z
N ASN A 1 -16.31 5.23 -9.21
CA ASN A 1 -17.03 6.18 -8.38
C ASN A 1 -16.19 6.61 -7.18
N MET A 2 -16.56 7.75 -6.58
CA MET A 2 -15.99 8.24 -5.31
C MET A 2 -16.86 7.75 -4.16
N GLY A 3 -16.25 7.46 -3.01
CA GLY A 3 -16.95 6.99 -1.82
C GLY A 3 -16.49 5.60 -1.35
N LEU A 4 -17.13 5.09 -0.31
CA LEU A 4 -16.84 3.74 0.21
C LEU A 4 -17.43 2.68 -0.72
N VAL A 5 -16.81 1.50 -0.75
CA VAL A 5 -17.30 0.37 -1.58
C VAL A 5 -18.76 0.05 -1.28
N SER A 6 -19.14 0.02 0.00
CA SER A 6 -20.53 -0.25 0.44
C SER A 6 -21.53 0.85 0.07
N GLU A 7 -21.08 2.08 -0.17
CA GLU A 7 -21.93 3.18 -0.62
C GLU A 7 -22.13 3.14 -2.14
N VAL A 8 -21.09 2.74 -2.86
CA VAL A 8 -21.07 2.68 -4.33
C VAL A 8 -21.76 1.43 -4.85
N PHE A 9 -21.47 0.26 -4.27
CA PHE A 9 -22.01 -1.03 -4.72
C PHE A 9 -23.22 -1.43 -3.86
N ASN A 10 -24.40 -0.99 -4.27
CA ASN A 10 -25.67 -1.41 -3.71
C ASN A 10 -26.27 -2.57 -4.54
N ASP A 11 -27.35 -3.19 -4.03
CA ASP A 11 -27.98 -4.36 -4.66
C ASP A 11 -28.36 -4.11 -6.13
N SER A 12 -28.80 -2.90 -6.48
CA SER A 12 -29.21 -2.57 -7.85
C SER A 12 -28.02 -2.50 -8.82
N ILE A 13 -26.84 -2.16 -8.34
CA ILE A 13 -25.60 -2.16 -9.12
C ILE A 13 -25.06 -3.58 -9.20
N LEU A 14 -25.02 -4.30 -8.06
CA LEU A 14 -24.56 -5.69 -8.03
C LEU A 14 -25.36 -6.59 -8.95
N ALA A 15 -26.68 -6.43 -9.00
CA ALA A 15 -27.58 -7.18 -9.90
C ALA A 15 -27.26 -6.98 -11.41
N LYS A 16 -26.51 -5.94 -11.78
CA LYS A 16 -26.08 -5.69 -13.17
C LYS A 16 -24.71 -6.31 -13.52
N LEU A 17 -24.01 -6.81 -12.52
CA LEU A 17 -22.67 -7.41 -12.70
C LEU A 17 -22.82 -8.92 -12.96
N ASN A 18 -23.24 -9.29 -14.17
CA ASN A 18 -23.53 -10.66 -14.58
C ASN A 18 -22.39 -11.27 -15.41
N GLY A 19 -21.14 -11.14 -14.94
CA GLY A 19 -19.98 -11.66 -15.63
C GLY A 19 -19.33 -12.82 -14.87
N GLU A 20 -18.62 -13.68 -15.59
CA GLU A 20 -17.82 -14.79 -15.03
C GLU A 20 -16.44 -14.33 -14.58
N ILE A 21 -15.94 -13.21 -15.11
CA ILE A 21 -14.65 -12.61 -14.77
C ILE A 21 -14.90 -11.20 -14.24
N ALA A 22 -14.29 -10.87 -13.11
CA ALA A 22 -14.38 -9.54 -12.52
C ALA A 22 -13.01 -9.06 -12.04
N ILE A 23 -12.73 -7.78 -12.18
CA ILE A 23 -11.63 -7.10 -11.51
C ILE A 23 -12.14 -5.87 -10.76
N GLY A 24 -11.55 -5.60 -9.61
CA GLY A 24 -11.90 -4.46 -8.76
C GLY A 24 -10.65 -3.72 -8.30
N HIS A 25 -10.84 -2.45 -7.90
CA HIS A 25 -9.75 -1.64 -7.36
C HIS A 25 -10.28 -0.60 -6.36
N VAL A 26 -9.58 -0.45 -5.26
CA VAL A 26 -9.79 0.64 -4.29
C VAL A 26 -8.58 1.55 -4.37
N ARG A 27 -8.77 2.74 -4.96
CA ARG A 27 -7.67 3.67 -5.19
C ARG A 27 -7.42 4.53 -3.95
N TYR A 28 -6.20 4.47 -3.43
CA TYR A 28 -5.66 5.52 -2.59
C TYR A 28 -4.88 6.49 -3.50
N SER A 29 -5.25 7.77 -3.51
CA SER A 29 -4.66 8.75 -4.43
C SER A 29 -3.20 9.02 -4.06
N THR A 30 -2.26 8.54 -4.88
CA THR A 30 -0.82 8.75 -4.72
C THR A 30 -0.25 9.58 -5.86
N THR A 31 -0.63 9.28 -7.10
CA THR A 31 -0.22 9.98 -8.31
C THR A 31 -1.45 10.33 -9.14
N GLY A 32 -1.48 11.53 -9.71
CA GLY A 32 -2.64 12.05 -10.45
C GLY A 32 -3.72 12.67 -9.55
N ASN A 33 -4.66 13.38 -10.15
CA ASN A 33 -5.72 14.07 -9.43
C ASN A 33 -6.69 13.09 -8.76
N ASN A 34 -7.26 13.49 -7.63
CA ASN A 34 -8.30 12.72 -6.95
C ASN A 34 -9.68 13.07 -7.54
N THR A 35 -9.90 12.62 -8.77
CA THR A 35 -11.12 12.84 -9.54
C THR A 35 -11.72 11.50 -9.98
N PRO A 36 -13.03 11.43 -10.26
CA PRO A 36 -13.70 10.20 -10.69
C PRO A 36 -13.10 9.57 -11.95
N GLU A 37 -12.54 10.38 -12.85
CA GLU A 37 -11.93 9.92 -14.10
C GLU A 37 -10.70 9.05 -13.86
N ASN A 38 -10.00 9.28 -12.75
CA ASN A 38 -8.84 8.49 -12.34
C ASN A 38 -9.22 7.24 -11.54
N ALA A 39 -10.52 6.97 -11.34
CA ALA A 39 -10.96 5.76 -10.67
C ALA A 39 -10.63 4.53 -11.51
N GLN A 40 -10.16 3.49 -10.85
CA GLN A 40 -9.86 2.21 -11.47
C GLN A 40 -10.94 1.16 -11.12
N PRO A 41 -11.09 0.10 -11.91
CA PRO A 41 -10.34 -0.28 -13.12
C PRO A 41 -10.60 0.67 -14.30
N ILE A 42 -9.56 0.86 -15.15
CA ILE A 42 -9.69 1.62 -16.40
C ILE A 42 -10.12 0.67 -17.52
N SER A 43 -11.27 0.97 -18.14
CA SER A 43 -11.81 0.20 -19.25
C SER A 43 -11.71 0.97 -20.54
N VAL A 44 -11.15 0.32 -21.57
CA VAL A 44 -11.04 0.86 -22.92
C VAL A 44 -11.69 -0.09 -23.93
N LYS A 45 -12.40 0.49 -24.92
CA LYS A 45 -12.94 -0.26 -26.04
C LYS A 45 -12.09 0.02 -27.28
N TYR A 46 -11.63 -1.03 -27.94
CA TYR A 46 -10.78 -0.94 -29.12
C TYR A 46 -11.14 -1.99 -30.16
N ALA A 47 -10.43 -2.06 -31.29
CA ALA A 47 -10.79 -2.93 -32.43
C ALA A 47 -10.85 -4.46 -32.11
N LYS A 48 -10.25 -4.94 -31.03
CA LYS A 48 -10.28 -6.34 -30.60
C LYS A 48 -11.23 -6.60 -29.43
N GLY A 49 -12.07 -5.65 -29.05
CA GLY A 49 -13.04 -5.76 -27.97
C GLY A 49 -12.75 -4.85 -26.78
N ASN A 50 -13.12 -5.30 -25.59
CA ASN A 50 -12.91 -4.56 -24.35
C ASN A 50 -11.63 -5.03 -23.66
N LEU A 51 -10.93 -4.07 -23.07
CA LEU A 51 -9.78 -4.28 -22.21
C LEU A 51 -9.99 -3.50 -20.92
N THR A 52 -9.81 -4.14 -19.78
CA THR A 52 -9.92 -3.49 -18.48
C THR A 52 -8.65 -3.76 -17.67
N VAL A 53 -8.10 -2.73 -17.05
CA VAL A 53 -6.83 -2.79 -16.31
C VAL A 53 -6.99 -2.19 -14.92
N SER A 54 -6.55 -2.93 -13.91
CA SER A 54 -6.29 -2.44 -12.55
C SER A 54 -4.78 -2.42 -12.29
N HIS A 55 -4.28 -1.37 -11.68
CA HIS A 55 -2.87 -1.15 -11.42
C HIS A 55 -2.62 -0.70 -9.98
N ASN A 56 -1.85 -1.47 -9.23
CA ASN A 56 -1.28 -1.08 -7.95
C ASN A 56 0.22 -0.83 -8.13
N GLY A 57 0.63 0.42 -8.00
CA GLY A 57 2.01 0.84 -8.19
C GLY A 57 2.15 2.22 -8.82
N ASN A 58 3.27 2.45 -9.47
CA ASN A 58 3.55 3.64 -10.26
C ASN A 58 4.66 3.36 -11.26
N ILE A 59 4.41 3.62 -12.55
CA ILE A 59 5.44 3.53 -13.58
C ILE A 59 6.17 4.87 -13.70
N THR A 60 7.48 4.83 -13.51
CA THR A 60 8.34 6.04 -13.45
C THR A 60 8.51 6.73 -14.80
N ASN A 61 8.34 6.00 -15.90
CA ASN A 61 8.40 6.52 -17.26
C ASN A 61 7.03 6.81 -17.88
N ALA A 62 5.96 6.95 -17.06
CA ALA A 62 4.60 7.19 -17.52
C ALA A 62 4.49 8.42 -18.44
N LYS A 63 5.15 9.52 -18.07
CA LYS A 63 5.14 10.76 -18.87
C LYS A 63 5.77 10.55 -20.23
N GLU A 64 6.94 9.95 -20.31
CA GLU A 64 7.63 9.66 -21.58
C GLU A 64 6.78 8.80 -22.51
N LEU A 65 6.16 7.76 -21.93
CA LEU A 65 5.29 6.85 -22.69
C LEU A 65 4.02 7.57 -23.16
N ARG A 66 3.42 8.42 -22.32
CA ARG A 66 2.26 9.25 -22.67
C ARG A 66 2.59 10.19 -23.83
N ASP A 67 3.67 10.96 -23.73
CA ASP A 67 4.11 11.91 -24.76
C ASP A 67 4.30 11.20 -26.12
N LYS A 68 4.89 9.99 -26.11
CA LYS A 68 5.05 9.16 -27.31
C LYS A 68 3.73 8.68 -27.91
N LEU A 69 2.73 8.40 -27.07
CA LEU A 69 1.41 7.96 -27.51
C LEU A 69 0.60 9.14 -28.05
N GLU A 70 0.61 10.29 -27.39
CA GLU A 70 -0.04 11.53 -27.84
C GLU A 70 0.51 12.01 -29.19
N ALA A 71 1.83 11.94 -29.39
CA ALA A 71 2.46 12.21 -30.67
C ALA A 71 1.98 11.29 -31.82
N LYS A 72 1.36 10.15 -31.49
CA LYS A 72 0.73 9.21 -32.43
C LYS A 72 -0.78 9.33 -32.48
N GLY A 73 -1.35 10.37 -31.86
CA GLY A 73 -2.78 10.65 -31.87
C GLY A 73 -3.60 9.98 -30.77
N ALA A 74 -2.97 9.43 -29.72
CA ALA A 74 -3.71 8.93 -28.57
C ALA A 74 -4.35 10.09 -27.79
N ILE A 75 -5.61 9.92 -27.40
CA ILE A 75 -6.37 10.90 -26.61
C ILE A 75 -6.58 10.29 -25.22
N PHE A 76 -6.03 10.94 -24.21
CA PHE A 76 -6.15 10.50 -22.81
C PHE A 76 -7.28 11.22 -22.09
N HIS A 77 -8.02 10.50 -21.28
CA HIS A 77 -9.13 11.00 -20.46
C HIS A 77 -8.78 11.16 -18.99
N THR A 78 -7.68 10.52 -18.55
CA THR A 78 -7.24 10.51 -17.16
C THR A 78 -5.81 11.06 -17.04
N THR A 79 -5.41 11.38 -15.81
CA THR A 79 -4.00 11.69 -15.49
C THR A 79 -3.25 10.47 -14.97
N SER A 80 -3.91 9.29 -14.93
CA SER A 80 -3.37 8.05 -14.41
C SER A 80 -2.37 7.42 -15.39
N ASP A 81 -1.31 6.84 -14.84
CA ASP A 81 -0.36 5.99 -15.56
C ASP A 81 -1.00 4.66 -16.02
N SER A 82 -2.05 4.22 -15.33
CA SER A 82 -2.81 3.02 -15.68
C SER A 82 -3.48 3.13 -17.07
N GLU A 83 -3.87 4.33 -17.49
CA GLU A 83 -4.40 4.56 -18.83
C GLU A 83 -3.30 4.41 -19.89
N VAL A 84 -2.08 4.85 -19.60
CA VAL A 84 -0.92 4.65 -20.47
C VAL A 84 -0.67 3.16 -20.69
N ILE A 85 -0.71 2.35 -19.61
CA ILE A 85 -0.57 0.89 -19.69
C ILE A 85 -1.66 0.29 -20.59
N SER A 86 -2.92 0.72 -20.41
CA SER A 86 -4.06 0.25 -21.21
C SER A 86 -3.88 0.53 -22.69
N TYR A 87 -3.43 1.74 -23.05
CA TYR A 87 -3.12 2.10 -24.44
C TYR A 87 -1.99 1.28 -25.04
N LEU A 88 -0.89 1.09 -24.31
CA LEU A 88 0.23 0.28 -24.77
C LEU A 88 -0.21 -1.16 -25.08
N ILE A 89 -0.98 -1.78 -24.18
CA ILE A 89 -1.51 -3.13 -24.39
C ILE A 89 -2.45 -3.17 -25.60
N ALA A 90 -3.37 -2.21 -25.71
CA ALA A 90 -4.32 -2.16 -26.83
C ALA A 90 -3.62 -2.01 -28.17
N ILE A 91 -2.64 -1.10 -28.30
CA ILE A 91 -1.85 -0.91 -29.51
C ILE A 91 -1.03 -2.15 -29.86
N GLN A 92 -0.38 -2.73 -28.85
CA GLN A 92 0.44 -3.93 -29.06
C GLN A 92 -0.42 -5.14 -29.45
N ARG A 93 -1.65 -5.24 -28.92
CA ARG A 93 -2.60 -6.31 -29.27
C ARG A 93 -3.03 -6.29 -30.73
N LEU A 94 -3.03 -5.14 -31.38
CA LEU A 94 -3.30 -5.07 -32.84
C LEU A 94 -2.24 -5.78 -33.68
N LYS A 95 -1.03 -5.91 -33.15
CA LYS A 95 0.14 -6.52 -33.82
C LYS A 95 0.52 -7.89 -33.24
N SER A 96 -0.19 -8.33 -32.21
CA SER A 96 0.10 -9.57 -31.44
C SER A 96 -0.94 -10.64 -31.74
N LYS A 97 -0.54 -11.91 -31.62
CA LYS A 97 -1.42 -13.06 -31.86
C LYS A 97 -2.53 -13.13 -30.81
N SER A 98 -2.19 -12.82 -29.55
CA SER A 98 -3.09 -12.92 -28.42
C SER A 98 -2.90 -11.73 -27.45
N ILE A 99 -3.72 -11.62 -26.41
CA ILE A 99 -3.61 -10.55 -25.41
C ILE A 99 -2.37 -10.81 -24.51
N GLU A 100 -2.09 -12.03 -24.13
CA GLU A 100 -0.91 -12.42 -23.36
C GLU A 100 0.39 -12.11 -24.11
N ASP A 101 0.45 -12.35 -25.44
CA ASP A 101 1.59 -11.95 -26.29
C ASP A 101 1.76 -10.41 -26.30
N ALA A 102 0.65 -9.67 -26.30
CA ALA A 102 0.71 -8.22 -26.20
C ALA A 102 1.23 -7.75 -24.83
N VAL A 103 0.75 -8.34 -23.74
CA VAL A 103 1.19 -8.05 -22.38
C VAL A 103 2.68 -8.37 -22.21
N GLU A 104 3.13 -9.53 -22.69
CA GLU A 104 4.54 -9.90 -22.65
C GLU A 104 5.43 -8.86 -23.37
N LYS A 105 5.00 -8.34 -24.51
CA LYS A 105 5.75 -7.32 -25.28
C LYS A 105 5.71 -5.94 -24.62
N VAL A 106 4.67 -5.62 -23.87
CA VAL A 106 4.55 -4.36 -23.11
C VAL A 106 5.38 -4.41 -21.82
N PHE A 107 5.52 -5.58 -21.21
CA PHE A 107 6.22 -5.74 -19.94
C PHE A 107 7.58 -5.02 -19.87
N PRO A 108 8.53 -5.20 -20.82
CA PRO A 108 9.84 -4.55 -20.78
C PRO A 108 9.78 -3.03 -21.06
N MET A 109 8.65 -2.50 -21.53
CA MET A 109 8.46 -1.05 -21.77
C MET A 109 8.15 -0.30 -20.48
N LEU A 110 7.62 -0.99 -19.47
CA LEU A 110 7.23 -0.41 -18.18
C LEU A 110 8.43 -0.35 -17.25
N GLN A 111 8.67 0.82 -16.67
CA GLN A 111 9.70 1.03 -15.64
C GLN A 111 9.03 1.46 -14.33
N GLY A 112 9.41 0.85 -13.23
CA GLY A 112 8.85 1.17 -11.90
C GLY A 112 8.23 -0.03 -11.23
N ALA A 113 7.27 0.22 -10.34
CA ALA A 113 6.56 -0.78 -9.58
C ALA A 113 5.16 -0.98 -10.14
N PHE A 114 4.80 -2.22 -10.43
CA PHE A 114 3.44 -2.52 -10.88
C PHE A 114 3.00 -3.95 -10.52
N SER A 115 1.79 -4.04 -10.00
CA SER A 115 0.99 -5.25 -9.94
C SER A 115 -0.28 -4.97 -10.72
N LEU A 116 -0.49 -5.72 -11.81
CA LEU A 116 -1.59 -5.49 -12.74
C LEU A 116 -2.57 -6.66 -12.74
N LEU A 117 -3.85 -6.33 -12.80
CA LEU A 117 -4.88 -7.25 -13.27
C LEU A 117 -5.44 -6.73 -14.59
N ILE A 118 -5.42 -7.57 -15.60
CA ILE A 118 -5.84 -7.25 -16.96
C ILE A 118 -6.95 -8.20 -17.34
N MET A 119 -8.12 -7.66 -17.64
CA MET A 119 -9.28 -8.44 -18.06
C MET A 119 -9.60 -8.19 -19.51
N SER A 120 -9.77 -9.26 -20.25
CA SER A 120 -10.36 -9.31 -21.58
C SER A 120 -11.62 -10.19 -21.56
N PRO A 121 -12.42 -10.29 -22.64
CA PRO A 121 -13.69 -11.03 -22.59
C PRO A 121 -13.61 -12.49 -22.15
N ARG A 122 -12.43 -13.14 -22.26
CA ARG A 122 -12.26 -14.57 -21.94
C ARG A 122 -11.02 -14.87 -21.08
N LYS A 123 -10.27 -13.86 -20.67
CA LYS A 123 -9.00 -14.07 -19.97
C LYS A 123 -8.84 -13.07 -18.82
N LEU A 124 -8.34 -13.57 -17.71
CA LEU A 124 -7.81 -12.78 -16.63
C LEU A 124 -6.29 -12.97 -16.59
N ILE A 125 -5.54 -11.86 -16.60
CA ILE A 125 -4.07 -11.90 -16.61
C ILE A 125 -3.60 -11.10 -15.40
N ALA A 126 -2.76 -11.74 -14.57
CA ALA A 126 -2.09 -11.10 -13.45
C ALA A 126 -0.61 -10.92 -13.77
N VAL A 127 -0.07 -9.74 -13.49
CA VAL A 127 1.32 -9.40 -13.80
C VAL A 127 1.95 -8.75 -12.59
N ARG A 128 3.13 -9.20 -12.19
CA ARG A 128 3.93 -8.56 -11.15
C ARG A 128 5.24 -8.05 -11.74
N ASP A 129 5.66 -6.84 -11.37
CA ASP A 129 6.91 -6.25 -11.89
C ASP A 129 8.13 -7.14 -11.64
N LYS A 130 9.19 -6.93 -12.41
CA LYS A 130 10.39 -7.82 -12.42
C LYS A 130 11.13 -7.90 -11.08
N PHE A 131 10.93 -6.93 -10.18
CA PHE A 131 11.55 -6.90 -8.86
C PHE A 131 10.55 -7.29 -7.75
N GLY A 132 9.24 -7.38 -8.07
CA GLY A 132 8.20 -7.66 -7.11
C GLY A 132 8.03 -6.56 -6.06
N ILE A 133 8.19 -5.29 -6.46
CA ILE A 133 8.15 -4.13 -5.55
C ILE A 133 6.79 -4.05 -4.85
N ARG A 134 5.69 -4.31 -5.59
CA ARG A 134 4.34 -4.41 -5.02
C ARG A 134 3.91 -5.86 -4.91
N PRO A 135 3.19 -6.21 -3.84
CA PRO A 135 2.70 -7.58 -3.65
C PRO A 135 1.55 -7.89 -4.61
N LEU A 136 1.45 -9.15 -4.98
CA LEU A 136 0.33 -9.74 -5.70
C LEU A 136 0.32 -11.22 -5.38
N CYS A 137 -0.84 -11.75 -4.99
CA CYS A 137 -0.98 -13.16 -4.63
C CYS A 137 -2.19 -13.81 -5.30
N MET A 138 -2.17 -15.13 -5.36
CA MET A 138 -3.17 -15.97 -5.98
C MET A 138 -3.74 -16.94 -4.95
N GLY A 139 -5.03 -17.18 -5.04
CA GLY A 139 -5.77 -18.15 -4.25
C GLY A 139 -6.94 -18.74 -5.00
N LYS A 140 -7.67 -19.63 -4.33
CA LYS A 140 -8.85 -20.30 -4.87
C LYS A 140 -10.05 -20.19 -3.95
N LEU A 141 -11.21 -19.98 -4.56
CA LEU A 141 -12.52 -20.15 -3.92
C LEU A 141 -13.30 -21.19 -4.73
N GLN A 142 -13.45 -22.39 -4.17
CA GLN A 142 -13.93 -23.55 -4.93
C GLN A 142 -13.04 -23.76 -6.19
N ASP A 143 -13.61 -23.76 -7.38
CA ASP A 143 -12.89 -23.92 -8.64
C ASP A 143 -12.42 -22.58 -9.24
N ASN A 144 -12.76 -21.44 -8.60
CA ASN A 144 -12.45 -20.13 -9.14
C ASN A 144 -11.08 -19.64 -8.67
N VAL A 145 -10.31 -19.08 -9.60
CA VAL A 145 -9.02 -18.45 -9.34
C VAL A 145 -9.24 -16.99 -8.92
N ILE A 146 -8.58 -16.58 -7.85
CA ILE A 146 -8.66 -15.23 -7.31
C ILE A 146 -7.27 -14.63 -7.18
N PHE A 147 -7.12 -13.36 -7.54
CA PHE A 147 -5.94 -12.58 -7.27
C PHE A 147 -6.26 -11.44 -6.30
N ALA A 148 -5.32 -11.14 -5.42
CA ALA A 148 -5.42 -10.03 -4.49
C ALA A 148 -4.06 -9.38 -4.28
N SER A 149 -4.05 -8.12 -3.83
CA SER A 149 -2.81 -7.45 -3.40
C SER A 149 -2.28 -8.05 -2.10
N GLU A 150 -3.16 -8.58 -1.23
CA GLU A 150 -2.81 -9.12 0.08
C GLU A 150 -3.53 -10.44 0.37
N SER A 151 -2.84 -11.38 1.01
CA SER A 151 -3.37 -12.71 1.34
C SER A 151 -4.56 -12.67 2.32
N CYS A 152 -4.63 -11.66 3.19
CA CYS A 152 -5.75 -11.49 4.14
C CYS A 152 -7.12 -11.32 3.44
N ALA A 153 -7.12 -10.92 2.15
CA ALA A 153 -8.35 -10.83 1.37
C ALA A 153 -9.01 -12.19 1.16
N PHE A 154 -8.22 -13.25 1.06
CA PHE A 154 -8.73 -14.62 0.84
C PHE A 154 -9.48 -15.13 2.06
N GLU A 155 -8.93 -14.98 3.26
CA GLU A 155 -9.61 -15.39 4.49
C GLU A 155 -10.95 -14.71 4.67
N THR A 156 -11.03 -13.42 4.31
CA THR A 156 -12.26 -12.63 4.43
C THR A 156 -13.42 -13.19 3.61
N ILE A 157 -13.14 -13.83 2.48
CA ILE A 157 -14.15 -14.39 1.57
C ILE A 157 -14.22 -15.93 1.62
N GLY A 158 -13.47 -16.56 2.53
CA GLY A 158 -13.38 -18.02 2.64
C GLY A 158 -12.63 -18.71 1.50
N ALA A 159 -11.74 -17.99 0.82
CA ALA A 159 -10.84 -18.52 -0.19
C ALA A 159 -9.55 -19.05 0.45
N THR A 160 -8.87 -19.97 -0.26
CA THR A 160 -7.59 -20.53 0.15
C THR A 160 -6.45 -19.79 -0.56
N PHE A 161 -5.46 -19.32 0.19
CA PHE A 161 -4.21 -18.80 -0.37
C PHE A 161 -3.42 -19.96 -1.01
N GLU A 162 -2.95 -19.78 -2.23
CA GLU A 162 -2.10 -20.76 -2.91
C GLU A 162 -0.63 -20.32 -2.92
N ARG A 163 -0.35 -19.12 -3.43
CA ARG A 163 1.01 -18.60 -3.52
C ARG A 163 1.04 -17.11 -3.86
N ASP A 164 2.17 -16.51 -3.68
CA ASP A 164 2.47 -15.22 -4.28
C ASP A 164 2.74 -15.37 -5.79
N VAL A 165 2.37 -14.34 -6.58
CA VAL A 165 2.82 -14.20 -7.96
C VAL A 165 4.30 -13.79 -7.91
N ARG A 166 5.15 -14.53 -8.59
CA ARG A 166 6.61 -14.30 -8.54
C ARG A 166 7.00 -12.97 -9.20
N PRO A 167 8.07 -12.31 -8.75
CA PRO A 167 8.63 -11.17 -9.46
C PRO A 167 8.92 -11.50 -10.93
N GLY A 168 8.35 -10.70 -11.84
CA GLY A 168 8.48 -10.90 -13.28
C GLY A 168 7.51 -11.88 -13.91
N GLU A 169 6.62 -12.50 -13.14
CA GLU A 169 5.67 -13.50 -13.63
C GLU A 169 4.43 -12.83 -14.26
N ILE A 170 3.96 -13.46 -15.34
CA ILE A 170 2.67 -13.18 -15.98
C ILE A 170 1.84 -14.46 -15.87
N VAL A 171 0.78 -14.42 -15.07
CA VAL A 171 -0.16 -15.53 -14.89
C VAL A 171 -1.39 -15.30 -15.76
N ILE A 172 -1.72 -16.26 -16.60
CA ILE A 172 -2.86 -16.22 -17.51
C ILE A 172 -3.90 -17.24 -17.05
N VAL A 173 -5.13 -16.79 -16.80
CA VAL A 173 -6.27 -17.63 -16.43
C VAL A 173 -7.29 -17.61 -17.55
N THR A 174 -7.70 -18.81 -17.98
CA THR A 174 -8.71 -19.06 -19.00
C THR A 174 -9.66 -20.17 -18.52
N GLU A 175 -10.69 -20.48 -19.29
CA GLU A 175 -11.55 -21.64 -19.06
C GLU A 175 -10.78 -22.98 -19.14
N GLU A 176 -9.66 -23.01 -19.88
CA GLU A 176 -8.82 -24.20 -20.08
C GLU A 176 -7.85 -24.41 -18.89
N GLY A 177 -7.65 -23.40 -18.05
CA GLY A 177 -6.78 -23.48 -16.89
C GLY A 177 -5.89 -22.27 -16.66
N ILE A 178 -4.79 -22.50 -15.92
CA ILE A 178 -3.83 -21.49 -15.51
C ILE A 178 -2.51 -21.76 -16.22
N GLU A 179 -1.97 -20.75 -16.89
CA GLU A 179 -0.63 -20.75 -17.49
C GLU A 179 0.25 -19.71 -16.82
N SER A 180 1.53 -20.02 -16.65
CA SER A 180 2.54 -19.10 -16.12
C SER A 180 3.61 -18.81 -17.16
N ASN A 181 3.81 -17.55 -17.49
CA ASN A 181 4.94 -17.08 -18.29
C ASN A 181 6.00 -16.46 -17.37
N GLU A 182 7.14 -17.10 -17.27
CA GLU A 182 8.24 -16.79 -16.37
C GLU A 182 9.42 -16.09 -17.07
N LYS A 183 9.23 -15.63 -18.30
CA LYS A 183 10.29 -15.05 -19.14
C LYS A 183 11.05 -13.91 -18.46
N TYR A 184 10.39 -13.15 -17.61
CA TYR A 184 10.97 -12.01 -16.91
C TYR A 184 11.27 -12.30 -15.44
N CYS A 185 11.11 -13.54 -14.99
CA CYS A 185 11.51 -13.98 -13.65
C CYS A 185 13.05 -14.10 -13.51
N GLY A 186 13.52 -14.28 -12.27
CA GLY A 186 14.93 -14.53 -11.97
C GLY A 186 15.74 -13.30 -11.59
N HIS A 187 15.12 -12.13 -11.49
CA HIS A 187 15.75 -10.98 -10.85
C HIS A 187 15.73 -11.15 -9.32
N SER A 188 16.74 -10.59 -8.63
CA SER A 188 16.72 -10.50 -7.18
C SER A 188 15.53 -9.68 -6.73
N GLY A 189 14.78 -10.17 -5.74
CA GLY A 189 13.59 -9.50 -5.21
C GLY A 189 13.90 -8.09 -4.72
N GLY A 190 12.96 -7.19 -4.92
CA GLY A 190 13.02 -5.79 -4.52
C GLY A 190 11.74 -5.35 -3.82
N LEU A 191 11.08 -6.26 -3.07
CA LEU A 191 9.88 -5.93 -2.31
C LEU A 191 10.13 -4.67 -1.47
N CYS A 192 9.18 -3.74 -1.55
CA CYS A 192 9.24 -2.53 -0.74
C CYS A 192 9.07 -2.90 0.73
N ILE A 193 10.09 -2.67 1.56
CA ILE A 193 10.03 -2.94 3.00
C ILE A 193 8.85 -2.22 3.68
N PHE A 194 8.38 -1.11 3.10
CA PHE A 194 7.27 -0.34 3.62
C PHE A 194 5.93 -1.11 3.57
N GLU A 195 5.83 -2.12 2.72
CA GLU A 195 4.70 -3.06 2.75
C GLU A 195 4.61 -3.76 4.11
N HIS A 196 5.72 -4.28 4.62
CA HIS A 196 5.77 -4.88 5.96
C HIS A 196 5.64 -3.86 7.09
N ILE A 197 6.26 -2.68 6.96
CA ILE A 197 6.27 -1.67 8.04
C ILE A 197 4.90 -1.04 8.25
N TYR A 198 4.23 -0.65 7.15
CA TYR A 198 3.04 0.20 7.23
C TYR A 198 1.85 -0.27 6.39
N THR A 199 2.08 -0.57 5.08
CA THR A 199 1.00 -0.65 4.10
C THR A 199 0.11 -1.88 4.31
N ALA A 200 0.71 -3.07 4.41
CA ALA A 200 -0.03 -4.33 4.50
C ALA A 200 -0.71 -4.51 5.86
N ARG A 201 -1.81 -5.23 5.86
CA ARG A 201 -2.48 -5.64 7.10
C ARG A 201 -1.61 -6.62 7.89
N PRO A 202 -1.64 -6.58 9.23
CA PRO A 202 -0.81 -7.47 10.06
C PRO A 202 -1.05 -8.97 9.82
N ASP A 203 -2.24 -9.33 9.41
CA ASP A 203 -2.67 -10.71 9.12
C ASP A 203 -2.29 -11.19 7.70
N SER A 204 -1.61 -10.36 6.91
CA SER A 204 -1.11 -10.73 5.59
C SER A 204 0.23 -11.47 5.66
N VAL A 205 0.43 -12.35 4.67
CA VAL A 205 1.72 -12.96 4.33
C VAL A 205 2.14 -12.46 2.95
N ILE A 206 3.37 -11.99 2.82
CA ILE A 206 3.93 -11.48 1.55
C ILE A 206 5.28 -12.16 1.32
N ASP A 207 5.44 -12.79 0.17
CA ASP A 207 6.65 -13.52 -0.23
C ASP A 207 7.14 -14.49 0.89
N GLY A 208 6.19 -15.17 1.53
CA GLY A 208 6.43 -16.13 2.62
C GLY A 208 6.70 -15.53 4.00
N GLN A 209 6.71 -14.20 4.15
CA GLN A 209 6.94 -13.52 5.42
C GLN A 209 5.65 -12.95 6.00
N GLY A 210 5.28 -13.34 7.20
CA GLY A 210 4.15 -12.76 7.94
C GLY A 210 4.42 -11.31 8.33
N VAL A 211 3.48 -10.42 8.01
CA VAL A 211 3.61 -8.97 8.28
C VAL A 211 3.69 -8.69 9.77
N ASN A 212 2.82 -9.32 10.57
CA ASN A 212 2.85 -9.16 12.04
C ASN A 212 4.17 -9.62 12.62
N GLU A 213 4.70 -10.75 12.17
CA GLU A 213 5.98 -11.29 12.63
C GLU A 213 7.15 -10.36 12.27
N ALA A 214 7.19 -9.84 11.05
CA ALA A 214 8.19 -8.89 10.61
C ALA A 214 8.19 -7.62 11.50
N ARG A 215 7.02 -7.06 11.80
CA ARG A 215 6.88 -5.91 12.72
C ARG A 215 7.32 -6.22 14.13
N MET A 216 6.94 -7.38 14.67
CA MET A 216 7.39 -7.80 16.02
C MET A 216 8.90 -7.96 16.07
N ASN A 217 9.52 -8.54 15.05
CA ASN A 217 10.97 -8.72 14.98
C ASN A 217 11.69 -7.36 14.85
N ALA A 218 11.14 -6.39 14.10
CA ALA A 218 11.65 -5.03 14.09
C ALA A 218 11.63 -4.39 15.49
N GLY A 219 10.55 -4.57 16.25
CA GLY A 219 10.45 -4.11 17.64
C GLY A 219 11.47 -4.76 18.57
N LYS A 220 11.70 -6.08 18.46
CA LYS A 220 12.74 -6.78 19.21
C LYS A 220 14.14 -6.23 18.91
N MET A 221 14.42 -5.95 17.63
CA MET A 221 15.70 -5.35 17.25
C MET A 221 15.85 -3.93 17.79
N LEU A 222 14.80 -3.11 17.76
CA LEU A 222 14.81 -1.76 18.36
C LEU A 222 15.16 -1.81 19.85
N ALA A 223 14.62 -2.77 20.62
CA ALA A 223 14.94 -2.91 22.03
C ALA A 223 16.43 -3.25 22.28
N LYS A 224 17.06 -4.00 21.37
CA LYS A 224 18.49 -4.34 21.46
C LYS A 224 19.40 -3.14 21.14
N ILE A 225 19.08 -2.40 20.06
CA ILE A 225 19.96 -1.33 19.56
C ILE A 225 19.70 0.03 20.24
N ALA A 226 18.50 0.23 20.78
CA ALA A 226 18.08 1.47 21.42
C ALA A 226 17.25 1.19 22.70
N PRO A 227 17.86 0.58 23.72
CA PRO A 227 17.19 0.34 24.99
C PRO A 227 16.75 1.65 25.66
N ALA A 228 15.82 1.57 26.60
CA ALA A 228 15.38 2.68 27.43
C ALA A 228 15.08 2.22 28.84
N ASP A 229 15.31 3.08 29.83
CA ASP A 229 14.82 2.90 31.18
C ASP A 229 13.42 3.53 31.28
N ALA A 230 12.39 2.72 31.27
CA ALA A 230 10.99 3.16 31.20
C ALA A 230 10.06 2.19 31.94
N ASP A 231 8.87 2.67 32.23
CA ASP A 231 7.88 1.93 33.04
C ASP A 231 6.86 1.19 32.17
N LEU A 232 6.67 1.63 30.92
CA LEU A 232 5.66 1.07 30.01
C LEU A 232 6.05 1.25 28.54
N VAL A 233 5.84 0.21 27.73
CA VAL A 233 5.89 0.28 26.28
C VAL A 233 4.49 0.49 25.73
N ILE A 234 4.31 1.46 24.85
CA ILE A 234 3.06 1.73 24.14
C ILE A 234 3.31 1.75 22.63
N GLY A 235 2.33 1.37 21.82
CA GLY A 235 2.39 1.48 20.36
C GLY A 235 1.46 2.56 19.84
N VAL A 236 1.86 3.21 18.76
CA VAL A 236 0.97 4.11 18.00
C VAL A 236 0.04 3.26 17.13
N PRO A 237 -1.28 3.35 17.30
CA PRO A 237 -2.22 2.56 16.52
C PRO A 237 -2.29 3.00 15.03
N ASP A 238 -2.41 2.08 14.07
CA ASP A 238 -2.50 0.62 14.20
C ASP A 238 -1.15 -0.06 13.92
N SER A 239 -0.29 0.49 13.08
CA SER A 239 0.93 -0.09 12.52
C SER A 239 2.07 -0.25 13.53
N GLY A 240 2.17 0.64 14.52
CA GLY A 240 3.18 0.55 15.57
C GLY A 240 2.91 -0.50 16.64
N LEU A 241 1.70 -1.07 16.74
CA LEU A 241 1.34 -2.00 17.81
C LEU A 241 2.18 -3.29 17.82
N PRO A 242 2.35 -4.03 16.72
CA PRO A 242 3.15 -5.25 16.75
C PRO A 242 4.63 -4.98 17.10
N ALA A 243 5.20 -3.88 16.61
CA ALA A 243 6.57 -3.49 16.94
C ALA A 243 6.72 -3.14 18.43
N ALA A 244 5.72 -2.47 19.03
CA ALA A 244 5.69 -2.19 20.46
C ALA A 244 5.65 -3.48 21.30
N ILE A 245 4.84 -4.46 20.92
CA ILE A 245 4.79 -5.78 21.56
C ILE A 245 6.16 -6.46 21.45
N GLY A 246 6.77 -6.44 20.25
CA GLY A 246 8.10 -7.00 20.04
C GLY A 246 9.18 -6.32 20.91
N TYR A 247 9.13 -4.99 21.02
CA TYR A 247 10.01 -4.22 21.92
C TYR A 247 9.83 -4.62 23.38
N SER A 248 8.59 -4.73 23.87
CA SER A 248 8.26 -5.15 25.21
C SER A 248 8.81 -6.56 25.52
N HIS A 249 8.57 -7.52 24.63
CA HIS A 249 9.07 -8.89 24.80
C HIS A 249 10.59 -8.95 24.92
N GLN A 250 11.31 -8.14 24.17
CA GLN A 250 12.79 -8.16 24.18
C GLN A 250 13.38 -7.37 25.34
N SER A 251 12.76 -6.23 25.73
CA SER A 251 13.27 -5.36 26.80
C SER A 251 12.86 -5.81 28.20
N GLY A 252 11.81 -6.62 28.33
CA GLY A 252 11.17 -6.95 29.61
C GLY A 252 10.29 -5.83 30.19
N ILE A 253 10.21 -4.66 29.56
CA ILE A 253 9.32 -3.57 29.98
C ILE A 253 7.88 -3.94 29.62
N PRO A 254 6.89 -3.83 30.53
CA PRO A 254 5.51 -4.22 30.24
C PRO A 254 4.92 -3.44 29.06
N TYR A 255 4.14 -4.13 28.21
CA TYR A 255 3.32 -3.50 27.20
C TYR A 255 1.97 -3.04 27.77
N GLY A 256 1.50 -1.88 27.37
CA GLY A 256 0.15 -1.41 27.70
C GLY A 256 -0.44 -0.50 26.63
N VAL A 257 -1.77 -0.35 26.68
CA VAL A 257 -2.48 0.56 25.78
C VAL A 257 -2.37 1.98 26.31
N GLY A 258 -1.56 2.80 25.67
CA GLY A 258 -1.42 4.23 26.02
C GLY A 258 -2.23 5.15 25.11
N LEU A 259 -2.51 4.71 23.89
CA LEU A 259 -3.21 5.46 22.85
C LEU A 259 -4.39 4.63 22.31
N ILE A 260 -5.53 5.28 22.14
CA ILE A 260 -6.75 4.68 21.59
C ILE A 260 -7.17 5.47 20.36
N LYS A 261 -7.43 4.75 19.27
CA LYS A 261 -7.96 5.33 18.04
C LYS A 261 -9.45 5.59 18.18
N ASN A 262 -9.88 6.81 17.87
CA ASN A 262 -11.30 7.14 17.83
C ASN A 262 -11.94 6.48 16.60
N ARG A 263 -12.78 5.48 16.84
CA ARG A 263 -13.46 4.70 15.78
C ARG A 263 -14.60 5.46 15.09
N TYR A 264 -15.10 6.54 15.70
CA TYR A 264 -16.18 7.35 15.13
C TYR A 264 -15.69 8.36 14.09
N ILE A 265 -14.37 8.58 14.01
CA ILE A 265 -13.77 9.48 13.02
C ILE A 265 -13.20 8.64 11.91
N GLY A 266 -13.86 8.66 10.75
CA GLY A 266 -13.39 8.01 9.53
C GLY A 266 -12.05 8.58 9.03
N ARG A 267 -11.47 7.99 7.97
CA ARG A 267 -10.25 8.49 7.32
C ARG A 267 -10.49 9.88 6.74
N THR A 268 -10.08 10.91 7.47
CA THR A 268 -10.23 12.34 7.09
C THR A 268 -9.04 12.86 6.30
N PHE A 269 -8.58 12.12 5.28
CA PHE A 269 -7.48 12.57 4.42
C PHE A 269 -7.87 13.66 3.41
N ILE A 270 -9.15 14.02 3.34
CA ILE A 270 -9.68 15.00 2.39
C ILE A 270 -10.12 16.25 3.15
N GLN A 271 -9.18 16.89 3.87
CA GLN A 271 -9.47 18.21 4.46
C GLN A 271 -8.58 19.26 3.80
N PRO A 272 -9.19 20.36 3.31
CA PRO A 272 -8.51 21.31 2.43
C PRO A 272 -7.48 22.21 3.11
N THR A 273 -7.48 22.33 4.46
CA THR A 273 -6.57 23.23 5.17
C THR A 273 -5.67 22.53 6.17
N GLN A 274 -4.46 23.10 6.41
CA GLN A 274 -3.49 22.61 7.39
C GLN A 274 -4.08 22.57 8.81
N ALA A 275 -4.79 23.63 9.23
CA ALA A 275 -5.43 23.71 10.55
C ALA A 275 -6.51 22.64 10.77
N MET A 276 -7.25 22.26 9.71
CA MET A 276 -8.23 21.18 9.78
C MET A 276 -7.55 19.82 9.87
N ARG A 277 -6.41 19.61 9.21
CA ARG A 277 -5.61 18.38 9.33
C ARG A 277 -5.03 18.21 10.73
N GLU A 278 -4.53 19.26 11.34
CA GLU A 278 -4.01 19.25 12.73
C GLU A 278 -5.12 18.93 13.75
N ARG A 279 -6.30 19.55 13.61
CA ARG A 279 -7.48 19.20 14.43
C ARG A 279 -7.91 17.75 14.22
N SER A 280 -7.84 17.25 13.00
CA SER A 280 -8.21 15.86 12.68
C SER A 280 -7.27 14.84 13.31
N VAL A 281 -5.97 15.13 13.41
CA VAL A 281 -5.01 14.26 14.13
C VAL A 281 -5.32 14.23 15.62
N ALA A 282 -5.60 15.38 16.22
CA ALA A 282 -5.96 15.47 17.63
C ALA A 282 -7.29 14.76 17.98
N LEU A 283 -8.22 14.69 17.02
CA LEU A 283 -9.48 13.97 17.18
C LEU A 283 -9.38 12.45 16.97
N LYS A 284 -8.31 11.99 16.29
CA LYS A 284 -8.15 10.55 15.93
C LYS A 284 -7.59 9.68 17.05
N LEU A 285 -6.77 10.26 17.92
CA LEU A 285 -6.10 9.54 19.00
C LEU A 285 -6.43 10.17 20.35
N ASN A 286 -6.79 9.33 21.29
CA ASN A 286 -6.97 9.71 22.70
C ASN A 286 -5.97 8.93 23.56
N THR A 287 -5.52 9.53 24.65
CA THR A 287 -4.69 8.84 25.65
C THR A 287 -5.54 8.09 26.66
N LEU A 288 -5.08 6.94 27.05
CA LEU A 288 -5.60 6.24 28.23
C LEU A 288 -4.84 6.74 29.47
N LYS A 289 -5.34 7.84 30.05
CA LYS A 289 -4.67 8.58 31.12
C LYS A 289 -4.24 7.67 32.29
N SER A 290 -5.08 6.72 32.70
CA SER A 290 -4.77 5.74 33.76
C SER A 290 -3.49 4.93 33.52
N ASN A 291 -3.12 4.72 32.25
CA ASN A 291 -1.92 3.98 31.88
C ASN A 291 -0.70 4.87 31.63
N VAL A 292 -0.91 6.16 31.39
CA VAL A 292 0.12 7.11 30.95
C VAL A 292 0.62 8.00 32.09
N GLU A 293 -0.30 8.43 32.96
CA GLU A 293 0.00 9.42 34.00
C GLU A 293 1.10 8.94 34.96
N GLY A 294 2.08 9.80 35.16
CA GLY A 294 3.20 9.55 36.08
C GLY A 294 4.27 8.57 35.56
N LYS A 295 4.14 8.03 34.33
CA LYS A 295 5.05 7.00 33.80
C LYS A 295 6.06 7.56 32.79
N ARG A 296 7.22 6.89 32.73
CA ARG A 296 8.20 6.99 31.66
C ARG A 296 7.79 5.99 30.58
N LEU A 297 7.57 6.45 29.35
CA LEU A 297 7.01 5.66 28.27
C LEU A 297 8.05 5.37 27.19
N VAL A 298 8.09 4.15 26.68
CA VAL A 298 8.62 3.88 25.34
C VAL A 298 7.45 3.90 24.37
N MET A 299 7.43 4.84 23.46
CA MET A 299 6.44 4.95 22.39
C MET A 299 7.04 4.43 21.08
N VAL A 300 6.45 3.37 20.54
CA VAL A 300 6.89 2.76 19.27
C VAL A 300 5.93 3.16 18.17
N ASP A 301 6.48 3.72 17.09
CA ASP A 301 5.75 4.05 15.87
C ASP A 301 6.42 3.43 14.65
N ASP A 302 5.73 3.38 13.52
CA ASP A 302 6.23 2.78 12.29
C ASP A 302 7.26 3.67 11.58
N SER A 303 6.99 4.97 11.44
CA SER A 303 7.78 5.85 10.58
C SER A 303 7.67 7.33 10.94
N ILE A 304 8.70 8.11 10.57
CA ILE A 304 8.66 9.57 10.59
C ILE A 304 8.80 10.08 9.16
N VAL A 305 7.72 10.69 8.64
CA VAL A 305 7.76 11.38 7.33
C VAL A 305 8.01 12.87 7.53
N ARG A 306 7.02 13.60 8.06
CA ARG A 306 7.11 15.05 8.31
C ARG A 306 7.39 15.43 9.77
N GLY A 307 7.20 14.51 10.70
CA GLY A 307 7.37 14.72 12.15
C GLY A 307 6.21 15.41 12.85
N THR A 308 5.29 16.08 12.16
CA THR A 308 4.17 16.82 12.75
C THR A 308 3.21 15.94 13.54
N THR A 309 2.87 14.76 13.01
CA THR A 309 2.00 13.79 13.70
C THR A 309 2.63 13.32 15.00
N LEU A 310 3.90 12.96 14.95
CA LEU A 310 4.66 12.49 16.11
C LEU A 310 4.74 13.57 17.20
N ALA A 311 5.06 14.81 16.83
CA ALA A 311 5.08 15.95 17.78
C ALA A 311 3.73 16.14 18.47
N ASN A 312 2.62 15.99 17.75
CA ASN A 312 1.28 16.11 18.33
C ASN A 312 0.95 14.97 19.30
N ILE A 313 1.37 13.74 18.97
CA ILE A 313 1.19 12.59 19.86
C ILE A 313 2.00 12.77 21.16
N ILE A 314 3.25 13.22 21.07
CA ILE A 314 4.08 13.48 22.25
C ILE A 314 3.44 14.58 23.13
N LYS A 315 2.98 15.68 22.54
CA LYS A 315 2.26 16.74 23.27
C LYS A 315 1.02 16.18 23.98
N LEU A 316 0.28 15.29 23.32
CA LEU A 316 -0.91 14.66 23.89
C LEU A 316 -0.55 13.79 25.11
N LEU A 317 0.49 12.94 25.00
CA LEU A 317 0.98 12.12 26.10
C LEU A 317 1.49 12.95 27.29
N LYS A 318 2.26 14.02 27.02
CA LYS A 318 2.75 14.94 28.05
C LYS A 318 1.61 15.65 28.77
N ARG A 319 0.59 16.14 28.04
CA ARG A 319 -0.63 16.73 28.63
C ARG A 319 -1.40 15.73 29.51
N SER A 320 -1.31 14.45 29.20
CA SER A 320 -1.93 13.36 29.99
C SER A 320 -1.08 12.92 31.17
N GLY A 321 0.03 13.61 31.46
CA GLY A 321 0.85 13.38 32.66
C GLY A 321 2.01 12.42 32.47
N ALA A 322 2.41 12.07 31.24
CA ALA A 322 3.61 11.28 30.99
C ALA A 322 4.86 12.03 31.49
N LYS A 323 5.70 11.38 32.31
CA LYS A 323 6.97 11.92 32.80
C LYS A 323 7.98 12.06 31.66
N GLU A 324 8.17 10.98 30.93
CA GLU A 324 9.11 10.89 29.80
C GLU A 324 8.46 10.14 28.65
N VAL A 325 8.89 10.44 27.41
CA VAL A 325 8.49 9.74 26.20
C VAL A 325 9.72 9.42 25.37
N HIS A 326 10.15 8.18 25.38
CA HIS A 326 11.24 7.63 24.58
C HIS A 326 10.69 7.12 23.26
N VAL A 327 10.91 7.84 22.17
CA VAL A 327 10.39 7.46 20.85
C VAL A 327 11.28 6.41 20.20
N ARG A 328 10.66 5.39 19.62
CA ARG A 328 11.32 4.34 18.81
C ARG A 328 10.57 4.19 17.50
N ILE A 329 11.30 4.17 16.39
CA ILE A 329 10.74 4.10 15.04
C ILE A 329 11.22 2.83 14.37
N SER A 330 10.31 2.01 13.87
CA SER A 330 10.64 0.72 13.27
C SER A 330 11.10 0.78 11.81
N SER A 331 10.84 1.90 11.11
CA SER A 331 11.40 2.13 9.77
C SER A 331 12.79 2.74 9.81
N PRO A 332 13.60 2.55 8.75
CA PRO A 332 14.73 3.42 8.50
C PRO A 332 14.30 4.87 8.22
N PRO A 333 15.22 5.87 8.37
CA PRO A 333 14.93 7.26 8.07
C PRO A 333 14.55 7.48 6.60
N PHE A 334 13.45 8.22 6.36
CA PHE A 334 13.07 8.64 5.02
C PHE A 334 13.91 9.85 4.57
N ILE A 335 14.80 9.64 3.58
CA ILE A 335 15.67 10.67 3.03
C ILE A 335 15.43 10.97 1.54
N TYR A 336 14.62 10.16 0.87
CA TYR A 336 14.22 10.33 -0.52
C TYR A 336 12.70 10.19 -0.69
N PRO A 337 12.09 10.91 -1.67
CA PRO A 337 10.71 10.70 -2.05
C PRO A 337 10.51 9.29 -2.64
N CYS A 338 9.27 8.82 -2.61
CA CYS A 338 8.90 7.55 -3.23
C CYS A 338 8.52 7.76 -4.71
N PHE A 339 9.08 6.93 -5.60
CA PHE A 339 8.73 6.92 -7.03
C PHE A 339 7.82 5.73 -7.40
N PHE A 340 7.47 4.87 -6.46
CA PHE A 340 6.83 3.57 -6.70
C PHE A 340 5.41 3.44 -6.11
N GLY A 341 4.77 4.58 -5.82
CA GLY A 341 3.36 4.61 -5.44
C GLY A 341 3.06 4.81 -3.95
N THR A 342 4.01 5.33 -3.16
CA THR A 342 3.72 5.89 -1.82
C THR A 342 3.71 7.41 -1.90
N ASP A 343 2.71 8.06 -1.30
CA ASP A 343 2.55 9.52 -1.34
C ASP A 343 3.60 10.24 -0.46
N ILE A 344 4.82 10.30 -0.96
CA ILE A 344 5.93 11.08 -0.41
C ILE A 344 6.47 11.97 -1.54
N PRO A 345 5.85 13.14 -1.79
CA PRO A 345 6.02 13.85 -3.05
C PRO A 345 7.33 14.63 -3.16
N SER A 346 7.90 15.08 -2.04
CA SER A 346 9.04 15.99 -2.08
C SER A 346 10.06 15.69 -0.99
N ARG A 347 11.35 15.76 -1.37
CA ARG A 347 12.47 15.66 -0.44
C ARG A 347 12.46 16.75 0.64
N LYS A 348 11.91 17.93 0.31
CA LYS A 348 11.79 19.06 1.25
C LYS A 348 10.81 18.80 2.39
N ASP A 349 9.85 17.89 2.19
CA ASP A 349 8.85 17.53 3.21
C ASP A 349 9.35 16.47 4.20
N LEU A 350 10.51 15.86 3.94
CA LEU A 350 11.04 14.77 4.74
C LEU A 350 11.81 15.30 5.94
N ALA A 351 11.35 14.98 7.15
CA ALA A 351 11.98 15.42 8.39
C ALA A 351 13.45 14.98 8.47
N CYS A 352 13.75 13.71 8.17
CA CYS A 352 15.11 13.16 8.23
C CYS A 352 16.06 13.67 7.14
N ASN A 353 15.55 14.40 6.13
CA ASN A 353 16.38 15.10 5.17
C ASN A 353 16.71 16.52 5.61
N ASN A 354 15.83 17.14 6.39
CA ASN A 354 15.93 18.54 6.79
C ASN A 354 16.62 18.73 8.15
N TYR A 355 16.63 17.69 8.98
CA TYR A 355 17.14 17.72 10.34
C TYR A 355 18.01 16.50 10.63
N THR A 356 19.07 16.68 11.37
CA THR A 356 19.78 15.59 12.03
C THR A 356 18.88 14.94 13.07
N MET A 357 19.21 13.73 13.52
CA MET A 357 18.40 13.05 14.55
C MET A 357 18.35 13.84 15.86
N GLU A 358 19.43 14.55 16.22
CA GLU A 358 19.46 15.39 17.43
C GLU A 358 18.59 16.65 17.27
N GLU A 359 18.66 17.34 16.13
CA GLU A 359 17.78 18.48 15.84
C GLU A 359 16.31 18.05 15.79
N LEU A 360 16.04 16.86 15.21
CA LEU A 360 14.70 16.30 15.17
C LEU A 360 14.18 15.99 16.58
N ARG A 361 15.03 15.42 17.45
CA ARG A 361 14.73 15.16 18.86
C ARG A 361 14.36 16.44 19.63
N GLN A 362 15.07 17.54 19.37
CA GLN A 362 14.81 18.85 20.01
C GLN A 362 13.53 19.50 19.49
N LYS A 363 13.16 19.24 18.23
CA LYS A 363 12.02 19.84 17.55
C LYS A 363 10.70 19.13 17.85
N ILE A 364 10.74 17.84 18.12
CA ILE A 364 9.59 16.99 18.41
C ILE A 364 9.37 16.87 19.93
#